data_eeaf0a26d86e73836ae1c617168b4b29
#
_entry.id   eeaf0a26d86e73836ae1c617168b4b29
#
_cell.length_a   1.000
_cell.length_b   1.000
_cell.length_c   1.000
_cell.angle_alpha   90.00
_cell.angle_beta   90.00
_cell.angle_gamma   90.00
#
_symmetry.space_group_name_H-M   'P 1'
#
loop_
_entity.id
_entity.type
_entity.pdbx_description
1 polymer ?
#
loop_
_entity_poly.entity_id
_entity_poly.type
_entity_poly.pdbx_seq_one_letter_code
_entity_poly.pdbx_strand_id
1 'polypeptide(L)'
;METDYGNFFVKTAGTLSPPAGAPVPYLDHTGRVHLLRNAVELARSCSHPCLARLRNVIETPLGPALVYDYAPGELVGTSSDRRTDPRSAYLRFAHLPTNQLLSHFDSIIGLHQQLAKMGWVASDLYDKSLIIDFSTGQLTLIDLDSYQCGPGVNTMGRMFGGTRFMAPEEFQFGAPIDERTTVYNLGRLVWHFGSRLSERADQFCGSDAARVVVQQATSSEREHRFATVERFASATASDPSWTPSATLMLEPA
;
A
#
# COMPACT_ATOMS: atom_id res chain seq x y z
N MET A 1 -2.28 16.14 -15.40
CA MET A 1 -2.91 17.33 -16.01
C MET A 1 -2.37 18.55 -15.28
N GLU A 2 -1.67 19.41 -15.99
CA GLU A 2 -1.14 20.66 -15.49
C GLU A 2 -2.19 21.76 -15.69
N THR A 3 -2.45 22.56 -14.69
CA THR A 3 -3.40 23.68 -14.75
C THR A 3 -2.78 24.90 -14.07
N ASP A 4 -3.35 26.09 -14.27
CA ASP A 4 -2.96 27.31 -13.56
C ASP A 4 -3.10 27.20 -12.03
N TYR A 5 -3.76 26.14 -11.55
CA TYR A 5 -4.01 25.84 -10.13
C TYR A 5 -3.15 24.66 -9.60
N GLY A 6 -2.20 24.14 -10.38
CA GLY A 6 -1.30 23.06 -9.99
C GLY A 6 -1.50 21.75 -10.79
N ASN A 7 -0.75 20.72 -10.39
CA ASN A 7 -0.77 19.41 -11.02
C ASN A 7 -1.80 18.50 -10.32
N PHE A 8 -2.58 17.78 -11.11
CA PHE A 8 -3.54 16.79 -10.64
C PHE A 8 -3.34 15.45 -11.34
N PHE A 9 -3.64 14.37 -10.61
CA PHE A 9 -3.77 13.04 -11.18
C PHE A 9 -5.24 12.71 -11.37
N VAL A 10 -5.64 12.31 -12.58
CA VAL A 10 -7.03 11.94 -12.90
C VAL A 10 -7.11 10.45 -13.21
N LYS A 11 -7.94 9.72 -12.44
CA LYS A 11 -8.21 8.30 -12.63
C LYS A 11 -9.63 8.10 -13.17
N THR A 12 -9.76 7.30 -14.24
CA THR A 12 -11.06 6.99 -14.89
C THR A 12 -11.16 5.49 -15.17
N ALA A 13 -12.38 5.02 -15.43
CA ALA A 13 -12.61 3.64 -15.86
C ALA A 13 -12.14 3.35 -17.29
N GLY A 14 -11.72 4.38 -18.04
CA GLY A 14 -11.36 4.25 -19.44
C GLY A 14 -12.59 4.04 -20.33
N THR A 15 -12.35 3.54 -21.54
CA THR A 15 -13.39 3.29 -22.55
C THR A 15 -14.18 2.01 -22.29
N LEU A 16 -15.40 1.90 -22.84
CA LEU A 16 -16.23 0.68 -22.77
C LEU A 16 -15.52 -0.53 -23.37
N SER A 17 -14.84 -0.33 -24.49
CA SER A 17 -14.02 -1.35 -25.15
C SER A 17 -12.59 -0.86 -25.28
N PRO A 18 -11.58 -1.72 -25.07
CA PRO A 18 -10.19 -1.31 -25.26
C PRO A 18 -9.96 -0.94 -26.74
N PRO A 19 -9.06 0.04 -27.02
CA PRO A 19 -8.62 0.33 -28.37
C PRO A 19 -8.02 -0.91 -29.04
N ALA A 20 -8.10 -0.97 -30.37
CA ALA A 20 -7.50 -2.07 -31.14
C ALA A 20 -6.00 -2.19 -30.81
N GLY A 21 -5.55 -3.40 -30.45
CA GLY A 21 -4.15 -3.67 -30.08
C GLY A 21 -3.76 -3.31 -28.64
N ALA A 22 -4.66 -2.72 -27.85
CA ALA A 22 -4.42 -2.52 -26.42
C ALA A 22 -4.63 -3.82 -25.61
N PRO A 23 -3.91 -4.03 -24.51
CA PRO A 23 -4.17 -5.14 -23.60
C PRO A 23 -5.63 -5.10 -23.11
N VAL A 24 -6.28 -6.27 -23.11
CA VAL A 24 -7.63 -6.40 -22.55
C VAL A 24 -7.55 -6.25 -21.03
N PRO A 25 -8.27 -5.28 -20.43
CA PRO A 25 -8.31 -5.16 -18.97
C PRO A 25 -8.89 -6.43 -18.35
N TYR A 26 -8.37 -6.80 -17.17
CA TYR A 26 -8.86 -7.96 -16.42
C TYR A 26 -10.36 -7.83 -16.04
N LEU A 27 -10.77 -6.62 -15.66
CA LEU A 27 -12.17 -6.30 -15.37
C LEU A 27 -12.83 -5.64 -16.59
N ASP A 28 -14.10 -5.95 -16.80
CA ASP A 28 -14.94 -5.21 -17.71
C ASP A 28 -15.11 -3.74 -17.28
N HIS A 29 -15.79 -2.94 -18.07
CA HIS A 29 -15.97 -1.52 -17.75
C HIS A 29 -16.77 -1.32 -16.45
N THR A 30 -17.79 -2.14 -16.21
CA THR A 30 -18.63 -2.07 -15.00
C THR A 30 -17.80 -2.36 -13.75
N GLY A 31 -16.96 -3.39 -13.78
CA GLY A 31 -16.04 -3.71 -12.68
C GLY A 31 -15.05 -2.58 -12.42
N ARG A 32 -14.50 -1.94 -13.45
CA ARG A 32 -13.60 -0.78 -13.29
C ARG A 32 -14.32 0.43 -12.68
N VAL A 33 -15.57 0.70 -13.10
CA VAL A 33 -16.41 1.75 -12.47
C VAL A 33 -16.68 1.43 -11.00
N HIS A 34 -16.92 0.16 -10.67
CA HIS A 34 -17.12 -0.26 -9.28
C HIS A 34 -15.89 0.03 -8.42
N LEU A 35 -14.68 -0.31 -8.89
CA LEU A 35 -13.44 0.02 -8.19
C LEU A 35 -13.28 1.53 -7.94
N LEU A 36 -13.59 2.38 -8.94
CA LEU A 36 -13.53 3.83 -8.74
C LEU A 36 -14.51 4.32 -7.67
N ARG A 37 -15.72 3.78 -7.63
CA ARG A 37 -16.71 4.13 -6.59
C ARG A 37 -16.23 3.66 -5.21
N ASN A 38 -15.64 2.49 -5.13
CA ASN A 38 -15.02 1.98 -3.90
C ASN A 38 -13.88 2.90 -3.41
N ALA A 39 -13.03 3.37 -4.32
CA ALA A 39 -11.99 4.35 -3.99
C ALA A 39 -12.56 5.66 -3.44
N VAL A 40 -13.71 6.12 -3.93
CA VAL A 40 -14.40 7.31 -3.40
C VAL A 40 -14.88 7.07 -1.98
N GLU A 41 -15.49 5.92 -1.70
CA GLU A 41 -15.97 5.56 -0.36
C GLU A 41 -14.82 5.47 0.63
N LEU A 42 -13.72 4.82 0.25
CA LEU A 42 -12.51 4.75 1.07
C LEU A 42 -11.95 6.15 1.37
N ALA A 43 -11.78 6.98 0.34
CA ALA A 43 -11.24 8.33 0.50
C ALA A 43 -12.13 9.26 1.35
N ARG A 44 -13.46 9.01 1.39
CA ARG A 44 -14.39 9.73 2.26
C ARG A 44 -14.36 9.23 3.71
N SER A 45 -14.03 7.96 3.92
CA SER A 45 -14.01 7.35 5.24
C SER A 45 -12.71 7.61 6.00
N CYS A 46 -11.60 7.87 5.31
CA CYS A 46 -10.28 7.98 5.91
C CYS A 46 -9.51 9.18 5.34
N SER A 47 -8.86 9.94 6.24
CA SER A 47 -7.90 10.98 5.87
C SER A 47 -6.61 10.75 6.64
N HIS A 48 -5.50 10.59 5.93
CA HIS A 48 -4.19 10.34 6.52
C HIS A 48 -3.10 11.01 5.67
N PRO A 49 -2.02 11.58 6.28
CA PRO A 49 -0.94 12.24 5.52
C PRO A 49 -0.27 11.36 4.46
N CYS A 50 -0.24 10.05 4.71
CA CYS A 50 0.32 9.05 3.81
C CYS A 50 -0.67 8.60 2.71
N LEU A 51 -1.95 9.02 2.73
CA LEU A 51 -2.95 8.63 1.74
C LEU A 51 -3.08 9.69 0.65
N ALA A 52 -3.09 9.27 -0.62
CA ALA A 52 -3.37 10.16 -1.75
C ALA A 52 -4.70 10.89 -1.56
N ARG A 53 -4.69 12.20 -1.63
CA ARG A 53 -5.85 13.03 -1.34
C ARG A 53 -6.77 13.16 -2.55
N LEU A 54 -7.98 12.63 -2.42
CA LEU A 54 -9.06 12.83 -3.40
C LEU A 54 -9.61 14.26 -3.25
N ARG A 55 -9.51 15.07 -4.31
CA ARG A 55 -9.97 16.46 -4.37
C ARG A 55 -11.40 16.58 -4.88
N ASN A 56 -11.69 15.85 -5.94
CA ASN A 56 -12.99 15.96 -6.61
C ASN A 56 -13.38 14.66 -7.29
N VAL A 57 -14.67 14.48 -7.48
CA VAL A 57 -15.28 13.39 -8.25
C VAL A 57 -16.19 14.03 -9.30
N ILE A 58 -15.91 13.76 -10.57
CA ILE A 58 -16.67 14.29 -11.70
C ILE A 58 -17.43 13.12 -12.32
N GLU A 59 -18.76 13.15 -12.23
CA GLU A 59 -19.59 12.13 -12.89
C GLU A 59 -19.56 12.34 -14.40
N THR A 60 -19.31 11.27 -15.13
CA THR A 60 -19.31 11.25 -16.60
C THR A 60 -20.19 10.11 -17.12
N PRO A 61 -20.59 10.11 -18.41
CA PRO A 61 -21.31 8.99 -19.00
C PRO A 61 -20.56 7.65 -18.93
N LEU A 62 -19.24 7.68 -18.74
CA LEU A 62 -18.38 6.49 -18.61
C LEU A 62 -18.03 6.18 -17.13
N GLY A 63 -18.78 6.69 -16.18
CA GLY A 63 -18.51 6.55 -14.75
C GLY A 63 -17.73 7.71 -14.16
N PRO A 64 -17.38 7.67 -12.88
CA PRO A 64 -16.72 8.77 -12.20
C PRO A 64 -15.28 8.97 -12.72
N ALA A 65 -14.86 10.23 -12.83
CA ALA A 65 -13.47 10.63 -12.96
C ALA A 65 -13.01 11.18 -11.60
N LEU A 66 -12.02 10.54 -11.01
CA LEU A 66 -11.46 10.88 -9.70
C LEU A 66 -10.27 11.81 -9.89
N VAL A 67 -10.33 12.99 -9.27
CA VAL A 67 -9.26 13.99 -9.32
C VAL A 67 -8.52 13.97 -7.99
N TYR A 68 -7.27 13.57 -8.01
CA TYR A 68 -6.38 13.54 -6.85
C TYR A 68 -5.36 14.67 -6.91
N ASP A 69 -4.89 15.11 -5.73
CA ASP A 69 -3.67 15.88 -5.67
C ASP A 69 -2.54 15.08 -6.31
N TYR A 70 -1.67 15.73 -7.06
CA TYR A 70 -0.50 15.09 -7.60
C TYR A 70 0.47 14.75 -6.46
N ALA A 71 0.77 13.47 -6.30
CA ALA A 71 1.80 13.01 -5.37
C ALA A 71 3.18 13.22 -6.00
N PRO A 72 4.02 14.11 -5.47
CA PRO A 72 5.36 14.29 -5.99
C PRO A 72 6.23 13.06 -5.67
N GLY A 73 7.25 12.85 -6.49
CA GLY A 73 8.21 11.76 -6.28
C GLY A 73 8.16 10.67 -7.34
N GLU A 74 8.65 9.49 -6.95
CA GLU A 74 8.87 8.35 -7.81
C GLU A 74 8.08 7.13 -7.30
N LEU A 75 7.50 6.37 -8.21
CA LEU A 75 6.85 5.09 -7.89
C LEU A 75 7.91 4.10 -7.39
N VAL A 76 7.74 3.57 -6.18
CA VAL A 76 8.69 2.62 -5.58
C VAL A 76 8.75 1.33 -6.39
N GLY A 77 7.57 0.78 -6.74
CA GLY A 77 7.52 -0.45 -7.54
C GLY A 77 8.05 -0.25 -8.95
N THR A 78 8.82 -1.19 -9.43
CA THR A 78 9.44 -1.16 -10.75
C THR A 78 9.28 -2.48 -11.49
N SER A 79 9.54 -2.48 -12.80
CA SER A 79 9.59 -3.70 -13.62
C SER A 79 10.78 -4.60 -13.21
N SER A 80 10.67 -5.89 -13.50
CA SER A 80 11.65 -6.89 -13.07
C SER A 80 13.07 -6.61 -13.57
N ASP A 81 13.22 -6.08 -14.78
CA ASP A 81 14.48 -5.72 -15.44
C ASP A 81 15.18 -4.52 -14.77
N ARG A 82 14.41 -3.65 -14.11
CA ARG A 82 14.93 -2.47 -13.43
C ARG A 82 15.15 -2.64 -11.92
N ARG A 83 14.85 -3.81 -11.35
CA ARG A 83 15.00 -4.05 -9.90
C ARG A 83 16.44 -4.01 -9.43
N THR A 84 17.40 -4.24 -10.30
CA THR A 84 18.85 -4.17 -10.02
C THR A 84 19.48 -2.84 -10.42
N ASP A 85 18.72 -1.90 -11.01
CA ASP A 85 19.23 -0.57 -11.34
C ASP A 85 19.38 0.27 -10.06
N PRO A 86 20.62 0.69 -9.67
CA PRO A 86 20.85 1.49 -8.46
C PRO A 86 20.09 2.83 -8.43
N ARG A 87 19.68 3.32 -9.61
CA ARG A 87 18.93 4.57 -9.73
C ARG A 87 17.42 4.37 -9.55
N SER A 88 16.94 3.12 -9.56
CA SER A 88 15.51 2.86 -9.37
C SER A 88 15.05 3.31 -7.98
N ALA A 89 13.84 3.86 -7.89
CA ALA A 89 13.23 4.18 -6.60
C ALA A 89 13.11 2.94 -5.70
N TYR A 90 12.96 1.75 -6.30
CA TYR A 90 12.89 0.48 -5.61
C TYR A 90 14.15 0.19 -4.77
N LEU A 91 15.35 0.26 -5.38
CA LEU A 91 16.61 0.06 -4.65
C LEU A 91 16.91 1.21 -3.70
N ARG A 92 16.68 2.44 -4.12
CA ARG A 92 16.88 3.62 -3.27
C ARG A 92 16.02 3.57 -2.02
N PHE A 93 14.74 3.21 -2.14
CA PHE A 93 13.83 3.04 -1.01
C PHE A 93 14.30 1.92 -0.06
N ALA A 94 14.68 0.76 -0.61
CA ALA A 94 15.19 -0.34 0.19
C ALA A 94 16.48 0.00 0.98
N HIS A 95 17.26 0.98 0.51
CA HIS A 95 18.53 1.38 1.12
C HIS A 95 18.47 2.74 1.83
N LEU A 96 17.26 3.26 2.10
CA LEU A 96 17.10 4.44 2.97
C LEU A 96 17.75 4.20 4.35
N PRO A 97 18.20 5.26 5.03
CA PRO A 97 18.59 5.16 6.44
C PRO A 97 17.51 4.44 7.25
N THR A 98 17.94 3.58 8.18
CA THR A 98 17.03 2.70 8.93
C THR A 98 15.89 3.47 9.59
N ASN A 99 16.19 4.59 10.24
CA ASN A 99 15.19 5.44 10.90
C ASN A 99 14.14 5.98 9.91
N GLN A 100 14.53 6.38 8.70
CA GLN A 100 13.60 6.84 7.68
C GLN A 100 12.72 5.70 7.18
N LEU A 101 13.32 4.53 6.90
CA LEU A 101 12.57 3.36 6.44
C LEU A 101 11.55 2.89 7.47
N LEU A 102 11.94 2.82 8.75
CA LEU A 102 11.04 2.46 9.85
C LEU A 102 9.91 3.50 10.02
N SER A 103 10.20 4.79 9.88
CA SER A 103 9.18 5.85 9.91
C SER A 103 8.17 5.72 8.75
N HIS A 104 8.61 5.29 7.58
CA HIS A 104 7.69 5.02 6.47
C HIS A 104 6.81 3.80 6.75
N PHE A 105 7.36 2.73 7.34
CA PHE A 105 6.56 1.58 7.76
C PHE A 105 5.52 1.97 8.80
N ASP A 106 5.90 2.78 9.79
CA ASP A 106 4.99 3.30 10.81
C ASP A 106 3.83 4.08 10.19
N SER A 107 4.13 4.96 9.22
CA SER A 107 3.12 5.72 8.49
C SER A 107 2.16 4.81 7.70
N ILE A 108 2.67 3.76 7.06
CA ILE A 108 1.86 2.78 6.33
C ILE A 108 0.97 1.98 7.30
N ILE A 109 1.55 1.49 8.39
CA ILE A 109 0.82 0.72 9.42
C ILE A 109 -0.25 1.60 10.07
N GLY A 110 0.07 2.85 10.42
CA GLY A 110 -0.85 3.82 10.99
C GLY A 110 -2.05 4.13 10.09
N LEU A 111 -1.82 4.29 8.78
CA LEU A 111 -2.90 4.41 7.81
C LEU A 111 -3.81 3.17 7.83
N HIS A 112 -3.24 1.98 7.79
CA HIS A 112 -4.03 0.74 7.78
C HIS A 112 -4.75 0.48 9.11
N GLN A 113 -4.21 0.97 10.24
CA GLN A 113 -4.89 0.98 11.52
C GLN A 113 -6.16 1.85 11.48
N GLN A 114 -6.09 3.03 10.84
CA GLN A 114 -7.28 3.86 10.64
C GLN A 114 -8.28 3.22 9.68
N LEU A 115 -7.80 2.65 8.57
CA LEU A 115 -8.64 1.95 7.60
C LEU A 115 -9.35 0.75 8.24
N ALA A 116 -8.65 -0.07 9.03
CA ALA A 116 -9.24 -1.20 9.75
C ALA A 116 -10.33 -0.76 10.75
N LYS A 117 -10.13 0.37 11.46
CA LYS A 117 -11.17 0.96 12.33
C LYS A 117 -12.43 1.37 11.57
N MET A 118 -12.31 1.69 10.28
CA MET A 118 -13.44 1.98 9.38
C MET A 118 -13.98 0.72 8.69
N GLY A 119 -13.44 -0.45 9.01
CA GLY A 119 -13.86 -1.73 8.46
C GLY A 119 -13.21 -2.12 7.14
N TRP A 120 -12.19 -1.40 6.67
CA TRP A 120 -11.49 -1.73 5.43
C TRP A 120 -10.47 -2.85 5.61
N VAL A 121 -10.49 -3.79 4.69
CA VAL A 121 -9.52 -4.89 4.57
C VAL A 121 -8.69 -4.64 3.31
N ALA A 122 -7.37 -4.70 3.45
CA ALA A 122 -6.46 -4.47 2.33
C ALA A 122 -6.53 -5.60 1.30
N SER A 123 -6.44 -5.22 0.05
CA SER A 123 -6.23 -6.07 -1.11
C SER A 123 -5.37 -5.30 -2.11
N ASP A 124 -4.48 -5.98 -2.82
CA ASP A 124 -3.57 -5.35 -3.79
C ASP A 124 -2.58 -4.33 -3.19
N LEU A 125 -2.17 -4.54 -1.91
CA LEU A 125 -1.13 -3.73 -1.28
C LEU A 125 0.27 -4.26 -1.64
N TYR A 126 1.07 -3.45 -2.34
CA TYR A 126 2.43 -3.84 -2.76
C TYR A 126 3.29 -2.61 -3.11
N ASP A 127 4.50 -2.82 -3.59
CA ASP A 127 5.49 -1.77 -3.89
C ASP A 127 5.01 -0.72 -4.91
N LYS A 128 4.11 -1.09 -5.85
CA LYS A 128 3.52 -0.12 -6.81
C LYS A 128 2.39 0.73 -6.23
N SER A 129 1.98 0.47 -5.01
CA SER A 129 1.06 1.36 -4.28
C SER A 129 1.78 2.50 -3.55
N LEU A 130 3.12 2.61 -3.68
CA LEU A 130 3.95 3.57 -2.95
C LEU A 130 4.60 4.58 -3.89
N ILE A 131 4.44 5.87 -3.61
CA ILE A 131 5.21 6.96 -4.21
C ILE A 131 6.06 7.60 -3.11
N ILE A 132 7.36 7.77 -3.36
CA ILE A 132 8.31 8.41 -2.44
C ILE A 132 8.94 9.65 -3.08
N ASP A 133 8.84 10.77 -2.41
CA ASP A 133 9.63 11.95 -2.73
C ASP A 133 10.92 11.91 -1.90
N PHE A 134 12.02 11.57 -2.52
CA PHE A 134 13.32 11.48 -1.86
C PHE A 134 13.88 12.83 -1.42
N SER A 135 13.35 13.95 -1.92
CA SER A 135 13.82 15.30 -1.54
C SER A 135 13.20 15.76 -0.22
N THR A 136 11.95 15.41 0.02
CA THR A 136 11.19 15.77 1.23
C THR A 136 11.05 14.61 2.22
N GLY A 137 11.28 13.38 1.77
CA GLY A 137 10.98 12.17 2.53
C GLY A 137 9.48 11.86 2.62
N GLN A 138 8.62 12.52 1.85
CA GLN A 138 7.19 12.24 1.88
C GLN A 138 6.87 10.93 1.16
N LEU A 139 6.15 10.04 1.86
CA LEU A 139 5.59 8.81 1.31
C LEU A 139 4.09 8.98 1.07
N THR A 140 3.61 8.56 -0.09
CA THR A 140 2.18 8.59 -0.43
C THR A 140 1.73 7.21 -0.92
N LEU A 141 0.68 6.67 -0.28
CA LEU A 141 -0.03 5.49 -0.77
C LEU A 141 -1.08 5.89 -1.79
N ILE A 142 -1.12 5.13 -2.87
CA ILE A 142 -2.04 5.27 -4.00
C ILE A 142 -2.72 3.93 -4.30
N ASP A 143 -3.78 3.96 -5.08
CA ASP A 143 -4.37 2.77 -5.72
C ASP A 143 -4.99 1.77 -4.72
N LEU A 144 -5.77 2.27 -3.74
CA LEU A 144 -6.45 1.45 -2.74
C LEU A 144 -7.88 1.06 -3.14
N ASP A 145 -8.23 1.14 -4.40
CA ASP A 145 -9.57 0.89 -4.92
C ASP A 145 -10.01 -0.60 -4.87
N SER A 146 -9.06 -1.51 -4.75
CA SER A 146 -9.32 -2.94 -4.54
C SER A 146 -9.60 -3.34 -3.09
N TYR A 147 -9.44 -2.41 -2.12
CA TYR A 147 -9.76 -2.70 -0.72
C TYR A 147 -11.25 -2.99 -0.56
N GLN A 148 -11.59 -3.89 0.36
CA GLN A 148 -12.98 -4.27 0.59
C GLN A 148 -13.48 -3.80 1.96
N CYS A 149 -14.77 -3.43 2.04
CA CYS A 149 -15.43 -3.11 3.31
C CYS A 149 -15.87 -4.41 3.99
N GLY A 150 -15.33 -4.66 5.18
CA GLY A 150 -15.58 -5.87 5.96
C GLY A 150 -14.83 -7.12 5.49
N PRO A 151 -14.88 -8.17 6.32
CA PRO A 151 -14.32 -9.46 5.95
C PRO A 151 -15.11 -10.10 4.81
N GLY A 152 -14.44 -10.87 3.97
CA GLY A 152 -15.02 -11.54 2.83
C GLY A 152 -14.37 -12.89 2.55
N VAL A 153 -14.56 -13.37 1.33
CA VAL A 153 -13.93 -14.58 0.82
C VAL A 153 -13.27 -14.30 -0.53
N ASN A 154 -12.18 -14.99 -0.82
CA ASN A 154 -11.54 -14.93 -2.11
C ASN A 154 -12.40 -15.62 -3.18
N THR A 155 -13.01 -14.84 -4.06
CA THR A 155 -13.85 -15.34 -5.18
C THR A 155 -13.10 -15.44 -6.50
N MET A 156 -11.80 -15.13 -6.52
CA MET A 156 -11.01 -15.05 -7.75
C MET A 156 -10.02 -16.22 -7.92
N GLY A 157 -9.72 -16.95 -6.83
CA GLY A 157 -8.58 -17.87 -6.76
C GLY A 157 -7.29 -17.10 -6.53
N ARG A 158 -6.64 -16.57 -7.57
CA ARG A 158 -5.56 -15.62 -7.41
C ARG A 158 -6.12 -14.20 -7.45
N MET A 159 -6.06 -13.49 -6.33
CA MET A 159 -6.47 -12.10 -6.21
C MET A 159 -5.47 -11.14 -6.90
N PHE A 160 -5.82 -9.87 -7.02
CA PHE A 160 -4.89 -8.83 -7.45
C PHE A 160 -3.74 -8.68 -6.45
N GLY A 161 -2.60 -8.21 -6.93
CA GLY A 161 -1.47 -7.94 -6.07
C GLY A 161 -0.13 -8.42 -6.59
N GLY A 162 0.91 -7.88 -6.00
CA GLY A 162 2.28 -8.34 -6.20
C GLY A 162 2.53 -9.64 -5.44
N THR A 163 2.79 -10.75 -6.13
CA THR A 163 2.97 -12.10 -5.55
C THR A 163 3.84 -12.15 -4.28
N ARG A 164 4.85 -11.28 -4.18
CA ARG A 164 5.76 -11.24 -3.02
C ARG A 164 5.11 -10.72 -1.74
N PHE A 165 4.00 -9.99 -1.87
CA PHE A 165 3.32 -9.30 -0.77
C PHE A 165 2.00 -9.96 -0.39
N MET A 166 1.48 -10.84 -1.26
CA MET A 166 0.20 -11.50 -1.10
C MET A 166 0.28 -12.63 -0.06
N ALA A 167 -0.77 -12.72 0.76
CA ALA A 167 -0.97 -13.79 1.71
C ALA A 167 -1.36 -15.12 1.03
N PRO A 168 -1.08 -16.28 1.64
CA PRO A 168 -1.44 -17.58 1.06
C PRO A 168 -2.92 -17.70 0.67
N GLU A 169 -3.83 -17.17 1.48
CA GLU A 169 -5.27 -17.16 1.23
C GLU A 169 -5.69 -16.34 0.00
N GLU A 170 -4.87 -15.37 -0.42
CA GLU A 170 -5.13 -14.59 -1.63
C GLU A 170 -4.89 -15.39 -2.93
N PHE A 171 -4.35 -16.60 -2.82
CA PHE A 171 -4.20 -17.56 -3.92
C PHE A 171 -5.21 -18.71 -3.88
N GLN A 172 -6.07 -18.75 -2.86
CA GLN A 172 -6.95 -19.90 -2.62
C GLN A 172 -8.42 -19.47 -2.74
N PHE A 173 -9.12 -19.99 -3.75
CA PHE A 173 -10.55 -19.76 -3.94
C PHE A 173 -11.35 -20.22 -2.70
N GLY A 174 -12.27 -19.38 -2.23
CA GLY A 174 -13.10 -19.63 -1.05
C GLY A 174 -12.41 -19.37 0.29
N ALA A 175 -11.11 -19.02 0.31
CA ALA A 175 -10.42 -18.71 1.55
C ALA A 175 -10.94 -17.39 2.17
N PRO A 176 -10.98 -17.28 3.51
CA PRO A 176 -11.40 -16.05 4.19
C PRO A 176 -10.37 -14.93 4.02
N ILE A 177 -10.87 -13.72 3.73
CA ILE A 177 -10.09 -12.48 3.60
C ILE A 177 -10.56 -11.52 4.67
N ASP A 178 -9.67 -11.16 5.60
CA ASP A 178 -9.96 -10.27 6.74
C ASP A 178 -8.71 -9.51 7.20
N GLU A 179 -8.74 -8.90 8.39
CA GLU A 179 -7.61 -8.15 8.93
C GLU A 179 -6.31 -8.98 9.04
N ARG A 180 -6.36 -10.30 9.23
CA ARG A 180 -5.16 -11.15 9.23
C ARG A 180 -4.48 -11.17 7.85
N THR A 181 -5.25 -11.03 6.78
CA THR A 181 -4.71 -10.86 5.43
C THR A 181 -4.00 -9.52 5.29
N THR A 182 -4.62 -8.43 5.77
CA THR A 182 -3.99 -7.10 5.84
C THR A 182 -2.70 -7.13 6.66
N VAL A 183 -2.71 -7.79 7.83
CA VAL A 183 -1.52 -7.96 8.69
C VAL A 183 -0.38 -8.64 7.92
N TYR A 184 -0.71 -9.70 7.15
CA TYR A 184 0.30 -10.39 6.35
C TYR A 184 0.87 -9.48 5.25
N ASN A 185 0.03 -8.80 4.48
CA ASN A 185 0.49 -7.90 3.41
C ASN A 185 1.40 -6.79 3.97
N LEU A 186 1.02 -6.17 5.09
CA LEU A 186 1.84 -5.18 5.80
C LEU A 186 3.17 -5.79 6.26
N GLY A 187 3.11 -6.95 6.91
CA GLY A 187 4.29 -7.67 7.36
C GLY A 187 5.24 -8.01 6.21
N ARG A 188 4.71 -8.45 5.07
CA ARG A 188 5.51 -8.75 3.87
C ARG A 188 6.18 -7.51 3.29
N LEU A 189 5.47 -6.37 3.28
CA LEU A 189 6.04 -5.11 2.81
C LEU A 189 7.19 -4.67 3.72
N VAL A 190 6.98 -4.72 5.04
CA VAL A 190 8.02 -4.42 6.04
C VAL A 190 9.19 -5.40 5.93
N TRP A 191 8.92 -6.70 5.83
CA TRP A 191 9.96 -7.71 5.70
C TRP A 191 10.82 -7.50 4.46
N HIS A 192 10.17 -7.32 3.31
CA HIS A 192 10.84 -7.19 2.01
C HIS A 192 11.82 -6.03 1.97
N PHE A 193 11.37 -4.84 2.34
CA PHE A 193 12.23 -3.65 2.35
C PHE A 193 13.13 -3.58 3.60
N GLY A 194 12.63 -4.04 4.74
CA GLY A 194 13.38 -4.07 6.00
C GLY A 194 14.56 -5.04 5.97
N SER A 195 14.46 -6.16 5.24
CA SER A 195 15.58 -7.06 4.99
C SER A 195 16.47 -6.61 3.82
N ARG A 196 16.33 -5.38 3.36
CA ARG A 196 17.11 -4.83 2.24
C ARG A 196 17.00 -5.69 0.97
N LEU A 197 15.79 -6.22 0.70
CA LEU A 197 15.46 -7.11 -0.44
C LEU A 197 16.12 -8.48 -0.39
N SER A 198 16.89 -8.79 0.65
CA SER A 198 17.62 -10.06 0.77
C SER A 198 16.72 -11.23 1.17
N GLU A 199 15.54 -10.93 1.75
CA GLU A 199 14.63 -11.90 2.39
C GLU A 199 15.29 -12.68 3.56
N ARG A 200 16.40 -12.17 4.10
CA ARG A 200 17.20 -12.82 5.15
C ARG A 200 17.00 -12.13 6.50
N ALA A 201 16.84 -12.92 7.54
CA ALA A 201 16.63 -12.43 8.90
C ALA A 201 17.82 -11.64 9.46
N ASP A 202 19.05 -12.04 9.11
CA ASP A 202 20.29 -11.37 9.52
C ASP A 202 20.53 -10.02 8.83
N GLN A 203 19.74 -9.70 7.80
CA GLN A 203 19.81 -8.44 7.06
C GLN A 203 18.66 -7.48 7.43
N PHE A 204 17.77 -7.89 8.36
CA PHE A 204 16.68 -7.04 8.79
C PHE A 204 17.19 -5.80 9.53
N CYS A 205 16.78 -4.61 9.09
CA CYS A 205 17.33 -3.34 9.57
C CYS A 205 16.80 -2.88 10.94
N GLY A 206 15.72 -3.49 11.45
CA GLY A 206 15.18 -3.22 12.79
C GLY A 206 15.85 -4.08 13.86
N SER A 207 15.38 -3.94 15.11
CA SER A 207 15.82 -4.79 16.23
C SER A 207 15.41 -6.25 16.04
N ASP A 208 15.97 -7.14 16.86
CA ASP A 208 15.54 -8.53 16.93
C ASP A 208 14.07 -8.65 17.37
N ALA A 209 13.60 -7.78 18.26
CA ALA A 209 12.21 -7.75 18.69
C ALA A 209 11.29 -7.35 17.53
N ALA A 210 11.61 -6.29 16.77
CA ALA A 210 10.89 -5.89 15.58
C ALA A 210 10.86 -7.01 14.52
N ARG A 211 11.99 -7.67 14.31
CA ARG A 211 12.09 -8.80 13.39
C ARG A 211 11.13 -9.94 13.76
N VAL A 212 11.05 -10.30 15.04
CA VAL A 212 10.12 -11.34 15.54
C VAL A 212 8.67 -10.94 15.30
N VAL A 213 8.30 -9.68 15.58
CA VAL A 213 6.95 -9.15 15.32
C VAL A 213 6.59 -9.27 13.84
N VAL A 214 7.50 -8.88 12.93
CA VAL A 214 7.26 -8.97 11.48
C VAL A 214 7.19 -10.42 11.00
N GLN A 215 8.02 -11.31 11.54
CA GLN A 215 7.95 -12.75 11.24
C GLN A 215 6.61 -13.36 11.67
N GLN A 216 6.10 -12.99 12.85
CA GLN A 216 4.77 -13.40 13.29
C GLN A 216 3.68 -12.90 12.32
N ALA A 217 3.74 -11.64 11.90
CA ALA A 217 2.78 -11.07 10.95
C ALA A 217 2.77 -11.82 9.62
N THR A 218 3.92 -12.35 9.19
CA THR A 218 4.10 -13.06 7.91
C THR A 218 4.01 -14.58 8.02
N SER A 219 3.48 -15.12 9.13
CA SER A 219 3.25 -16.56 9.25
C SER A 219 2.34 -17.08 8.13
N SER A 220 2.69 -18.24 7.53
CA SER A 220 1.80 -18.95 6.59
C SER A 220 0.51 -19.37 7.26
N GLU A 221 0.58 -19.74 8.54
CA GLU A 221 -0.57 -20.13 9.36
C GLU A 221 -1.30 -18.88 9.85
N ARG A 222 -2.50 -18.63 9.34
CA ARG A 222 -3.31 -17.44 9.68
C ARG A 222 -3.49 -17.23 11.18
N GLU A 223 -3.71 -18.33 11.92
CA GLU A 223 -4.00 -18.30 13.35
C GLU A 223 -2.78 -17.88 14.20
N HIS A 224 -1.58 -17.98 13.65
CA HIS A 224 -0.36 -17.53 14.31
C HIS A 224 -0.11 -16.03 14.14
N ARG A 225 -0.78 -15.38 13.15
CA ARG A 225 -0.65 -13.94 12.90
C ARG A 225 -1.37 -13.14 13.99
N PHE A 226 -1.07 -11.84 14.04
CA PHE A 226 -1.90 -10.91 14.82
C PHE A 226 -3.33 -10.92 14.27
N ALA A 227 -4.31 -11.00 15.17
CA ALA A 227 -5.72 -11.10 14.78
C ALA A 227 -6.25 -9.80 14.12
N THR A 228 -5.64 -8.64 14.45
CA THR A 228 -6.04 -7.33 13.96
C THR A 228 -4.82 -6.48 13.62
N VAL A 229 -5.03 -5.50 12.75
CA VAL A 229 -4.01 -4.48 12.42
C VAL A 229 -3.62 -3.68 13.66
N GLU A 230 -4.56 -3.40 14.56
CA GLU A 230 -4.33 -2.73 15.84
C GLU A 230 -3.29 -3.46 16.70
N ARG A 231 -3.42 -4.80 16.81
CA ARG A 231 -2.46 -5.61 17.60
C ARG A 231 -1.08 -5.63 16.95
N PHE A 232 -1.01 -5.69 15.62
CA PHE A 232 0.25 -5.61 14.91
C PHE A 232 0.91 -4.24 15.10
N ALA A 233 0.16 -3.15 14.93
CA ALA A 233 0.63 -1.78 15.14
C ALA A 233 1.13 -1.56 16.59
N SER A 234 0.41 -2.06 17.59
CA SER A 234 0.83 -1.98 18.99
C SER A 234 2.12 -2.74 19.26
N ALA A 235 2.30 -3.91 18.64
CA ALA A 235 3.51 -4.71 18.79
C ALA A 235 4.74 -4.02 18.16
N THR A 236 4.58 -3.38 16.98
CA THR A 236 5.66 -2.61 16.36
C THR A 236 6.00 -1.36 17.18
N ALA A 237 4.99 -0.61 17.64
CA ALA A 237 5.19 0.61 18.44
C ALA A 237 5.83 0.36 19.81
N SER A 238 5.76 -0.88 20.33
CA SER A 238 6.38 -1.26 21.60
C SER A 238 7.91 -1.42 21.51
N ASP A 239 8.47 -1.42 20.31
CA ASP A 239 9.92 -1.51 20.08
C ASP A 239 10.53 -0.11 20.03
N PRO A 240 11.45 0.26 20.96
CA PRO A 240 12.08 1.59 20.95
C PRO A 240 12.85 1.92 19.66
N SER A 241 13.37 0.91 18.95
CA SER A 241 14.07 1.11 17.69
C SER A 241 13.12 1.45 16.52
N TRP A 242 11.83 1.14 16.67
CA TRP A 242 10.78 1.42 15.71
C TRP A 242 10.20 2.84 15.85
N THR A 243 10.34 3.44 17.03
CA THR A 243 9.79 4.77 17.30
C THR A 243 10.58 5.82 16.51
N PRO A 244 9.96 6.68 15.67
CA PRO A 244 10.64 7.80 15.06
C PRO A 244 11.24 8.67 16.15
N SER A 245 12.54 8.95 16.11
CA SER A 245 13.12 10.00 16.95
C SER A 245 12.32 11.28 16.72
N ALA A 246 11.77 11.84 17.79
CA ALA A 246 10.94 13.06 17.77
C ALA A 246 11.69 14.34 17.24
N THR A 247 12.86 14.16 16.65
CA THR A 247 13.80 15.24 16.26
C THR A 247 13.70 15.66 14.78
N LEU A 248 12.71 15.19 14.02
CA LEU A 248 12.51 15.66 12.63
C LEU A 248 11.23 16.49 12.46
N MET A 249 10.87 17.28 13.47
CA MET A 249 10.08 18.47 13.26
C MET A 249 11.05 19.54 12.75
N LEU A 250 11.08 19.71 11.42
CA LEU A 250 11.79 20.82 10.78
C LEU A 250 11.25 22.12 11.37
N GLU A 251 12.11 22.87 12.07
CA GLU A 251 11.83 24.28 12.36
C GLU A 251 11.67 25.01 11.02
N PRO A 252 10.61 25.81 10.86
CA PRO A 252 10.46 26.63 9.67
C PRO A 252 11.56 27.70 9.64
N ALA A 253 12.32 27.73 8.56
CA ALA A 253 13.20 28.85 8.23
C ALA A 253 12.39 30.00 7.62
#